data_1e03dbfb03e15d788a892cc8ebeabbaf
#
_entry.id   1e03dbfb03e15d788a892cc8ebeabbaf
#
_cell.length_a   1.000
_cell.length_b   1.000
_cell.length_c   1.000
_cell.angle_alpha   90.00
_cell.angle_beta   90.00
_cell.angle_gamma   90.00
#
_symmetry.space_group_name_H-M   'P 1'
#
loop_
_entity.id
_entity.type
_entity.pdbx_description
1 polymer ?
#
loop_
_entity_poly.entity_id
_entity_poly.type
_entity_poly.pdbx_seq_one_letter_code
_entity_poly.pdbx_strand_id
1 'polypeptide(L)'
;MMQLDIFDTSGKSVGKQKLEESVFGVKPNKTLLAQYVRVFMANKRQGTSKVKTRAEVSGGGIKPWAQKGTGRARHGSIRSPIWVGGGITHGPLQKDHSLSLPKKMRKAAFISALSLKASGGDLKILEKLDSKKTSKTKDLNAILKNLELVGNILFVMPEKNDKVLKSGKNIKGLNVSLSENLNTFEVLRADKVLFLQEALEKIQKRYKGK
;
A
#
# COMPACT_ATOMS: atom_id res chain seq x y z
N MET A 1 -8.76 18.49 -23.72
CA MET A 1 -9.62 17.60 -22.91
C MET A 1 -9.16 16.17 -23.09
N MET A 2 -8.82 15.50 -22.01
CA MET A 2 -8.37 14.11 -22.05
C MET A 2 -9.60 13.19 -22.13
N GLN A 3 -9.58 12.24 -23.06
CA GLN A 3 -10.64 11.23 -23.22
C GLN A 3 -10.02 9.85 -23.20
N LEU A 4 -10.69 8.88 -22.60
CA LEU A 4 -10.32 7.47 -22.62
C LEU A 4 -11.43 6.64 -23.21
N ASP A 5 -11.06 5.57 -23.92
CA ASP A 5 -12.00 4.62 -24.47
C ASP A 5 -12.60 3.76 -23.36
N ILE A 6 -13.90 3.49 -23.46
CA ILE A 6 -14.63 2.57 -22.61
C ILE A 6 -14.66 1.23 -23.33
N PHE A 7 -14.27 0.18 -22.62
CA PHE A 7 -14.24 -1.18 -23.14
C PHE A 7 -15.37 -2.05 -22.57
N ASP A 8 -15.85 -2.96 -23.35
CA ASP A 8 -16.72 -4.06 -22.90
C ASP A 8 -15.87 -5.24 -22.41
N THR A 9 -16.50 -6.22 -21.81
CA THR A 9 -15.88 -7.48 -21.33
C THR A 9 -15.22 -8.30 -22.46
N SER A 10 -15.59 -8.06 -23.71
CA SER A 10 -14.97 -8.64 -24.90
C SER A 10 -13.70 -7.91 -25.39
N GLY A 11 -13.33 -6.76 -24.77
CA GLY A 11 -12.20 -5.93 -25.20
C GLY A 11 -12.52 -4.94 -26.35
N LYS A 12 -13.80 -4.83 -26.77
CA LYS A 12 -14.21 -3.89 -27.80
C LYS A 12 -14.48 -2.51 -27.19
N SER A 13 -14.08 -1.44 -27.88
CA SER A 13 -14.43 -0.07 -27.48
C SER A 13 -15.90 0.19 -27.77
N VAL A 14 -16.65 0.61 -26.73
CA VAL A 14 -18.07 0.92 -26.77
C VAL A 14 -18.32 2.41 -26.82
N GLY A 15 -17.41 3.22 -26.28
CA GLY A 15 -17.58 4.67 -26.20
C GLY A 15 -16.36 5.38 -25.66
N LYS A 16 -16.49 6.68 -25.40
CA LYS A 16 -15.44 7.50 -24.82
C LYS A 16 -15.91 8.22 -23.56
N GLN A 17 -15.12 8.19 -22.52
CA GLN A 17 -15.34 8.92 -21.27
C GLN A 17 -14.44 10.16 -21.20
N LYS A 18 -15.04 11.30 -20.94
CA LYS A 18 -14.29 12.53 -20.64
C LYS A 18 -13.71 12.47 -19.24
N LEU A 19 -12.43 12.78 -19.11
CA LEU A 19 -11.74 12.91 -17.84
C LEU A 19 -11.72 14.38 -17.40
N GLU A 20 -11.96 14.60 -16.10
CA GLU A 20 -11.85 15.92 -15.50
C GLU A 20 -10.38 16.35 -15.42
N GLU A 21 -10.04 17.49 -16.03
CA GLU A 21 -8.68 18.02 -16.06
C GLU A 21 -8.16 18.36 -14.65
N SER A 22 -9.04 18.76 -13.74
CA SER A 22 -8.69 19.00 -12.33
C SER A 22 -8.19 17.78 -11.58
N VAL A 23 -8.47 16.56 -12.07
CA VAL A 23 -8.10 15.29 -11.43
C VAL A 23 -7.06 14.51 -12.23
N PHE A 24 -7.14 14.54 -13.56
CA PHE A 24 -6.30 13.72 -14.44
C PHE A 24 -5.33 14.54 -15.31
N GLY A 25 -5.50 15.87 -15.37
CA GLY A 25 -4.67 16.77 -16.18
C GLY A 25 -3.62 17.54 -15.39
N VAL A 26 -3.47 17.30 -14.10
CA VAL A 26 -2.54 18.04 -13.24
C VAL A 26 -1.11 17.57 -13.47
N LYS A 27 -0.14 18.49 -13.54
CA LYS A 27 1.29 18.15 -13.62
C LYS A 27 1.72 17.33 -12.39
N PRO A 28 2.22 16.09 -12.56
CA PRO A 28 2.59 15.24 -11.45
C PRO A 28 3.76 15.80 -10.63
N ASN A 29 3.60 15.87 -9.31
CA ASN A 29 4.67 16.28 -8.39
C ASN A 29 5.39 15.03 -7.85
N LYS A 30 6.52 14.68 -8.46
CA LYS A 30 7.31 13.49 -8.10
C LYS A 30 7.82 13.52 -6.67
N THR A 31 8.24 14.67 -6.17
CA THR A 31 8.73 14.84 -4.79
C THR A 31 7.62 14.53 -3.76
N LEU A 32 6.42 15.05 -4.00
CA LEU A 32 5.27 14.79 -3.14
C LEU A 32 4.86 13.30 -3.17
N LEU A 33 4.91 12.67 -4.33
CA LEU A 33 4.64 11.23 -4.48
C LEU A 33 5.65 10.40 -3.70
N ALA A 34 6.95 10.72 -3.80
CA ALA A 34 8.01 10.04 -3.04
C ALA A 34 7.81 10.20 -1.52
N GLN A 35 7.47 11.42 -1.07
CA GLN A 35 7.17 11.69 0.33
C GLN A 35 5.96 10.89 0.82
N TYR A 36 4.88 10.81 0.03
CA TYR A 36 3.70 10.01 0.36
C TYR A 36 4.05 8.53 0.51
N VAL A 37 4.80 7.96 -0.44
CA VAL A 37 5.24 6.56 -0.39
C VAL A 37 6.08 6.29 0.84
N ARG A 38 7.03 7.20 1.19
CA ARG A 38 7.84 7.10 2.40
C ARG A 38 6.99 7.03 3.67
N VAL A 39 6.02 7.95 3.79
CA VAL A 39 5.09 7.99 4.92
C VAL A 39 4.25 6.71 4.99
N PHE A 40 3.69 6.27 3.86
CA PHE A 40 2.89 5.06 3.78
C PHE A 40 3.68 3.81 4.18
N MET A 41 4.92 3.68 3.70
CA MET A 41 5.79 2.54 4.05
C MET A 41 6.24 2.59 5.51
N ALA A 42 6.52 3.77 6.06
CA ALA A 42 6.84 3.93 7.47
C ALA A 42 5.68 3.48 8.37
N ASN A 43 4.45 3.87 8.03
CA ASN A 43 3.24 3.51 8.77
C ASN A 43 2.87 2.01 8.69
N LYS A 44 3.43 1.28 7.73
CA LYS A 44 3.30 -0.19 7.65
C LYS A 44 4.23 -0.93 8.60
N ARG A 45 5.27 -0.27 9.11
CA ARG A 45 6.25 -0.91 10.01
C ARG A 45 5.64 -1.09 11.39
N GLN A 46 5.67 -2.32 11.90
CA GLN A 46 5.14 -2.64 13.21
C GLN A 46 6.04 -2.19 14.37
N GLY A 47 7.37 -2.17 14.16
CA GLY A 47 8.33 -1.67 15.15
C GLY A 47 8.45 -2.47 16.44
N THR A 48 8.11 -3.76 16.43
CA THR A 48 8.06 -4.63 17.63
C THR A 48 9.40 -5.23 18.04
N SER A 49 10.47 -5.00 17.27
CA SER A 49 11.78 -5.54 17.58
C SER A 49 12.28 -4.99 18.93
N LYS A 50 12.55 -5.90 19.88
CA LYS A 50 13.03 -5.58 21.22
C LYS A 50 14.00 -6.64 21.71
N VAL A 51 15.03 -6.23 22.40
CA VAL A 51 15.92 -7.11 23.16
C VAL A 51 15.85 -6.76 24.65
N LYS A 52 16.15 -7.74 25.49
CA LYS A 52 16.17 -7.52 26.96
C LYS A 52 17.42 -6.78 27.38
N THR A 53 17.25 -5.72 28.09
CA THR A 53 18.32 -4.99 28.80
C THR A 53 18.74 -5.77 30.03
N ARG A 54 19.88 -5.38 30.65
CA ARG A 54 20.34 -6.02 31.89
C ARG A 54 19.33 -5.97 33.04
N ALA A 55 18.42 -5.02 33.03
CA ALA A 55 17.36 -4.90 34.02
C ALA A 55 16.23 -5.91 33.79
N GLU A 56 15.97 -6.27 32.52
CA GLU A 56 14.87 -7.15 32.10
C GLU A 56 15.26 -8.63 32.03
N VAL A 57 16.55 -8.95 32.00
CA VAL A 57 17.01 -10.35 32.01
C VAL A 57 16.76 -10.95 33.39
N SER A 58 16.20 -12.16 33.43
CA SER A 58 16.00 -12.90 34.67
C SER A 58 17.31 -13.37 35.29
N GLY A 59 17.37 -13.44 36.60
CA GLY A 59 18.53 -13.90 37.37
C GLY A 59 19.33 -12.78 38.02
N GLY A 60 20.44 -13.08 38.67
CA GLY A 60 21.46 -12.16 39.15
C GLY A 60 21.01 -11.24 40.24
N GLY A 61 20.62 -11.52 41.37
CA GLY A 61 20.39 -10.66 42.55
C GLY A 61 21.60 -10.63 43.45
N ILE A 62 22.45 -11.63 43.36
CA ILE A 62 23.63 -11.82 44.23
C ILE A 62 24.88 -11.45 43.44
N LYS A 63 25.86 -10.81 44.16
CA LYS A 63 27.18 -10.55 43.63
C LYS A 63 27.92 -11.88 43.41
N PRO A 64 28.52 -12.12 42.20
CA PRO A 64 29.13 -13.44 41.87
C PRO A 64 30.25 -13.85 42.82
N TRP A 65 31.04 -12.91 43.30
CA TRP A 65 32.13 -13.15 44.27
C TRP A 65 32.49 -11.88 45.02
N ALA A 66 33.32 -12.02 46.06
CA ALA A 66 33.78 -10.90 46.89
C ALA A 66 34.56 -9.88 46.07
N GLN A 67 34.52 -8.61 46.49
CA GLN A 67 35.13 -7.48 45.80
C GLN A 67 36.66 -7.57 45.70
N LYS A 68 37.32 -8.24 46.66
CA LYS A 68 38.78 -8.44 46.77
C LYS A 68 39.07 -9.84 47.25
N GLY A 69 40.30 -10.33 47.06
CA GLY A 69 40.77 -11.63 47.56
C GLY A 69 40.53 -12.83 46.68
N THR A 70 39.89 -12.67 45.48
CA THR A 70 39.56 -13.79 44.58
C THR A 70 40.46 -13.94 43.35
N GLY A 71 41.37 -12.99 43.10
CA GLY A 71 42.22 -12.95 41.91
C GLY A 71 41.46 -12.77 40.58
N ARG A 72 40.14 -12.64 40.62
CA ARG A 72 39.26 -12.47 39.46
C ARG A 72 38.88 -11.02 39.18
N ALA A 73 38.49 -10.71 37.96
CA ALA A 73 37.97 -9.38 37.63
C ALA A 73 36.73 -9.08 38.46
N ARG A 74 36.54 -7.84 38.83
CA ARG A 74 35.42 -7.39 39.67
C ARG A 74 34.12 -7.39 38.85
N HIS A 75 33.09 -8.06 39.35
CA HIS A 75 31.77 -8.09 38.75
C HIS A 75 30.67 -7.84 39.78
N GLY A 76 29.68 -7.04 39.40
CA GLY A 76 28.53 -6.75 40.24
C GLY A 76 27.33 -7.64 39.98
N SER A 77 27.20 -8.16 38.75
CA SER A 77 26.06 -8.99 38.35
C SER A 77 26.42 -9.85 37.13
N ILE A 78 25.88 -11.06 37.09
CA ILE A 78 26.00 -11.98 35.96
C ILE A 78 25.12 -11.56 34.78
N ARG A 79 24.15 -10.62 34.98
CA ARG A 79 23.31 -10.05 33.92
C ARG A 79 23.98 -8.93 33.13
N SER A 80 25.23 -8.60 33.46
CA SER A 80 26.00 -7.60 32.70
C SER A 80 26.18 -8.03 31.25
N PRO A 81 26.21 -7.10 30.28
CA PRO A 81 26.37 -7.40 28.85
C PRO A 81 27.66 -8.14 28.51
N ILE A 82 28.68 -8.11 29.36
CA ILE A 82 29.95 -8.84 29.19
C ILE A 82 29.82 -10.33 29.48
N TRP A 83 28.70 -10.78 30.07
CA TRP A 83 28.48 -12.15 30.43
C TRP A 83 27.63 -12.84 29.35
N VAL A 84 27.92 -14.11 29.07
CA VAL A 84 27.07 -14.94 28.22
C VAL A 84 25.68 -15.08 28.86
N GLY A 85 24.62 -14.76 28.12
CA GLY A 85 23.26 -14.72 28.65
C GLY A 85 22.90 -13.43 29.40
N GLY A 86 23.82 -12.46 29.51
CA GLY A 86 23.51 -11.14 30.01
C GLY A 86 22.63 -10.28 29.10
N GLY A 87 22.23 -9.11 29.59
CA GLY A 87 21.44 -8.17 28.80
C GLY A 87 22.22 -7.52 27.67
N ILE A 88 21.54 -7.08 26.65
CA ILE A 88 22.14 -6.39 25.49
C ILE A 88 22.16 -4.88 25.72
N THR A 89 23.30 -4.27 25.45
CA THR A 89 23.48 -2.82 25.47
C THR A 89 23.24 -2.25 24.08
N HIS A 90 22.51 -1.14 23.99
CA HIS A 90 22.20 -0.46 22.72
C HIS A 90 21.47 -1.31 21.67
N GLY A 91 20.79 -2.36 22.11
CA GLY A 91 19.98 -3.18 21.22
C GLY A 91 18.69 -2.47 20.74
N PRO A 92 17.97 -3.08 19.80
CA PRO A 92 16.71 -2.53 19.33
C PRO A 92 15.68 -2.44 20.45
N LEU A 93 14.95 -1.32 20.47
CA LEU A 93 13.79 -1.07 21.33
C LEU A 93 12.55 -0.90 20.48
N GLN A 94 11.40 -1.21 21.04
CA GLN A 94 10.13 -0.94 20.38
C GLN A 94 10.04 0.55 20.03
N LYS A 95 9.75 0.83 18.75
CA LYS A 95 9.63 2.19 18.23
C LYS A 95 8.36 2.34 17.42
N ASP A 96 7.66 3.43 17.62
CA ASP A 96 6.63 3.88 16.72
C ASP A 96 7.28 4.57 15.51
N HIS A 97 7.00 4.04 14.30
CA HIS A 97 7.48 4.57 13.04
C HIS A 97 6.44 5.44 12.33
N SER A 98 5.33 5.75 12.98
CA SER A 98 4.23 6.51 12.39
C SER A 98 4.68 7.91 11.99
N LEU A 99 4.36 8.27 10.75
CA LEU A 99 4.56 9.60 10.21
C LEU A 99 3.21 10.16 9.75
N SER A 100 3.01 11.45 9.90
CA SER A 100 1.80 12.13 9.43
C SER A 100 2.06 12.96 8.19
N LEU A 101 1.06 13.03 7.30
CA LEU A 101 1.05 13.90 6.14
C LEU A 101 -0.24 14.75 6.17
N PRO A 102 -0.18 16.08 5.97
CA PRO A 102 -1.35 16.95 5.94
C PRO A 102 -2.40 16.49 4.93
N LYS A 103 -3.68 16.65 5.26
CA LYS A 103 -4.80 16.20 4.39
C LYS A 103 -4.71 16.78 2.97
N LYS A 104 -4.34 18.08 2.83
CA LYS A 104 -4.16 18.74 1.53
C LYS A 104 -3.06 18.06 0.69
N MET A 105 -1.93 17.71 1.31
CA MET A 105 -0.83 17.02 0.62
C MET A 105 -1.21 15.60 0.19
N ARG A 106 -1.94 14.85 1.04
CA ARG A 106 -2.43 13.52 0.68
C ARG A 106 -3.35 13.57 -0.55
N LYS A 107 -4.25 14.56 -0.60
CA LYS A 107 -5.15 14.77 -1.72
C LYS A 107 -4.39 15.14 -3.00
N ALA A 108 -3.45 16.09 -2.92
CA ALA A 108 -2.60 16.48 -4.05
C ALA A 108 -1.74 15.32 -4.56
N ALA A 109 -1.22 14.47 -3.66
CA ALA A 109 -0.50 13.25 -4.03
C ALA A 109 -1.38 12.26 -4.80
N PHE A 110 -2.63 12.07 -4.37
CA PHE A 110 -3.58 11.19 -5.07
C PHE A 110 -3.91 11.69 -6.47
N ILE A 111 -4.21 12.97 -6.63
CA ILE A 111 -4.45 13.62 -7.92
C ILE A 111 -3.21 13.49 -8.83
N SER A 112 -2.00 13.76 -8.28
CA SER A 112 -0.74 13.61 -9.04
C SER A 112 -0.50 12.17 -9.50
N ALA A 113 -0.87 11.16 -8.71
CA ALA A 113 -0.72 9.75 -9.10
C ALA A 113 -1.70 9.36 -10.23
N LEU A 114 -2.96 9.80 -10.14
CA LEU A 114 -3.95 9.58 -11.20
C LEU A 114 -3.54 10.27 -12.51
N SER A 115 -3.08 11.52 -12.43
CA SER A 115 -2.59 12.27 -13.60
C SER A 115 -1.36 11.61 -14.23
N LEU A 116 -0.44 11.06 -13.41
CA LEU A 116 0.71 10.31 -13.90
C LEU A 116 0.29 9.08 -14.70
N LYS A 117 -0.66 8.30 -14.18
CA LYS A 117 -1.19 7.11 -14.85
C LYS A 117 -1.97 7.46 -16.12
N ALA A 118 -2.74 8.56 -16.08
CA ALA A 118 -3.47 9.04 -17.23
C ALA A 118 -2.53 9.47 -18.37
N SER A 119 -1.47 10.23 -18.06
CA SER A 119 -0.48 10.68 -19.05
C SER A 119 0.36 9.53 -19.60
N GLY A 120 0.57 8.46 -18.82
CA GLY A 120 1.27 7.25 -19.26
C GLY A 120 0.44 6.30 -20.13
N GLY A 121 -0.86 6.54 -20.32
CA GLY A 121 -1.74 5.62 -21.04
C GLY A 121 -2.00 4.31 -20.27
N ASP A 122 -1.82 4.34 -18.95
CA ASP A 122 -1.94 3.18 -18.07
C ASP A 122 -3.33 3.02 -17.45
N LEU A 123 -4.30 3.82 -17.91
CA LEU A 123 -5.69 3.74 -17.46
C LEU A 123 -6.56 3.10 -18.53
N LYS A 124 -7.39 2.15 -18.12
CA LYS A 124 -8.48 1.59 -18.94
C LYS A 124 -9.79 1.66 -18.18
N ILE A 125 -10.89 1.78 -18.91
CA ILE A 125 -12.24 1.87 -18.35
C ILE A 125 -13.05 0.69 -18.86
N LEU A 126 -13.68 -0.05 -17.96
CA LEU A 126 -14.64 -1.09 -18.24
C LEU A 126 -16.05 -0.54 -18.01
N GLU A 127 -16.94 -0.72 -18.96
CA GLU A 127 -18.31 -0.22 -18.89
C GLU A 127 -19.05 -0.79 -17.68
N LYS A 128 -19.29 -2.07 -17.67
CA LYS A 128 -20.01 -2.80 -16.61
C LYS A 128 -19.43 -4.19 -16.41
N LEU A 129 -19.60 -4.70 -15.20
CA LEU A 129 -19.23 -6.05 -14.86
C LEU A 129 -20.47 -6.80 -14.34
N ASP A 130 -20.92 -7.82 -15.09
CA ASP A 130 -22.00 -8.69 -14.65
C ASP A 130 -21.53 -9.59 -13.51
N SER A 131 -21.93 -9.28 -12.30
CA SER A 131 -21.56 -10.04 -11.09
C SER A 131 -22.01 -11.50 -11.09
N LYS A 132 -23.02 -11.85 -11.91
CA LYS A 132 -23.48 -13.24 -12.09
C LYS A 132 -22.53 -14.02 -12.99
N LYS A 133 -22.02 -13.41 -14.07
CA LYS A 133 -21.09 -14.03 -15.04
C LYS A 133 -19.64 -14.07 -14.56
N THR A 134 -19.24 -13.17 -13.66
CA THR A 134 -17.85 -13.01 -13.19
C THR A 134 -17.59 -13.63 -11.80
N SER A 135 -18.36 -14.64 -11.42
CA SER A 135 -18.19 -15.32 -10.13
C SER A 135 -16.97 -16.24 -10.07
N LYS A 136 -16.44 -16.66 -11.23
CA LYS A 136 -15.29 -17.57 -11.34
C LYS A 136 -14.02 -16.81 -11.70
N THR A 137 -12.88 -17.29 -11.21
CA THR A 137 -11.55 -16.74 -11.54
C THR A 137 -11.23 -16.81 -13.02
N LYS A 138 -11.73 -17.86 -13.74
CA LYS A 138 -11.55 -18.05 -15.17
C LYS A 138 -12.16 -16.89 -15.97
N ASP A 139 -13.37 -16.47 -15.61
CA ASP A 139 -14.10 -15.43 -16.34
C ASP A 139 -13.42 -14.06 -16.18
N LEU A 140 -13.00 -13.72 -14.94
CA LEU A 140 -12.28 -12.49 -14.68
C LEU A 140 -10.91 -12.47 -15.40
N ASN A 141 -10.21 -13.59 -15.42
CA ASN A 141 -8.93 -13.70 -16.14
C ASN A 141 -9.11 -13.58 -17.66
N ALA A 142 -10.21 -14.09 -18.22
CA ALA A 142 -10.54 -13.92 -19.63
C ALA A 142 -10.75 -12.43 -19.98
N ILE A 143 -11.47 -11.68 -19.14
CA ILE A 143 -11.67 -10.23 -19.32
C ILE A 143 -10.32 -9.49 -19.29
N LEU A 144 -9.44 -9.80 -18.34
CA LEU A 144 -8.12 -9.15 -18.25
C LEU A 144 -7.26 -9.43 -19.49
N LYS A 145 -7.32 -10.66 -20.03
CA LYS A 145 -6.64 -11.02 -21.28
C LYS A 145 -7.22 -10.31 -22.50
N ASN A 146 -8.55 -10.23 -22.61
CA ASN A 146 -9.23 -9.52 -23.70
C ASN A 146 -8.87 -8.02 -23.71
N LEU A 147 -8.61 -7.44 -22.53
CA LEU A 147 -8.19 -6.07 -22.37
C LEU A 147 -6.66 -5.89 -22.51
N GLU A 148 -5.91 -6.96 -22.81
CA GLU A 148 -4.44 -6.95 -22.94
C GLU A 148 -3.74 -6.33 -21.74
N LEU A 149 -4.25 -6.59 -20.54
CA LEU A 149 -3.67 -6.08 -19.30
C LEU A 149 -2.59 -7.05 -18.80
N VAL A 150 -1.36 -6.55 -18.71
CA VAL A 150 -0.18 -7.32 -18.25
C VAL A 150 0.47 -6.60 -17.08
N GLY A 151 1.09 -7.35 -16.18
CA GLY A 151 1.79 -6.84 -15.00
C GLY A 151 0.91 -6.75 -13.76
N ASN A 152 1.20 -5.77 -12.91
CA ASN A 152 0.39 -5.51 -11.71
C ASN A 152 -0.82 -4.65 -12.08
N ILE A 153 -1.99 -5.21 -11.98
CA ILE A 153 -3.26 -4.58 -12.35
C ILE A 153 -4.00 -4.17 -11.08
N LEU A 154 -4.45 -2.93 -11.03
CA LEU A 154 -5.35 -2.43 -9.99
C LEU A 154 -6.74 -2.30 -10.57
N PHE A 155 -7.66 -3.15 -10.12
CA PHE A 155 -9.06 -3.10 -10.53
C PHE A 155 -9.86 -2.33 -9.48
N VAL A 156 -10.50 -1.24 -9.90
CA VAL A 156 -11.25 -0.33 -9.02
C VAL A 156 -12.75 -0.46 -9.25
N MET A 157 -13.46 -0.84 -8.20
CA MET A 157 -14.91 -1.02 -8.19
C MET A 157 -15.63 0.12 -7.47
N PRO A 158 -16.88 0.46 -7.85
CA PRO A 158 -17.69 1.48 -7.19
C PRO A 158 -18.19 1.05 -5.82
N GLU A 159 -18.49 -0.25 -5.65
CA GLU A 159 -19.07 -0.85 -4.46
C GLU A 159 -18.51 -2.26 -4.21
N LYS A 160 -18.66 -2.72 -2.97
CA LYS A 160 -18.17 -4.03 -2.59
C LYS A 160 -18.99 -5.13 -3.26
N ASN A 161 -18.31 -6.00 -4.01
CA ASN A 161 -18.87 -7.21 -4.57
C ASN A 161 -18.03 -8.42 -4.14
N ASP A 162 -18.55 -9.19 -3.18
CA ASP A 162 -17.81 -10.31 -2.59
C ASP A 162 -17.48 -11.42 -3.61
N LYS A 163 -18.29 -11.59 -4.67
CA LYS A 163 -18.01 -12.56 -5.73
C LYS A 163 -16.80 -12.16 -6.54
N VAL A 164 -16.73 -10.89 -6.96
CA VAL A 164 -15.59 -10.34 -7.72
C VAL A 164 -14.33 -10.31 -6.84
N LEU A 165 -14.43 -9.94 -5.56
CA LEU A 165 -13.31 -9.96 -4.63
C LEU A 165 -12.74 -11.38 -4.47
N LYS A 166 -13.61 -12.39 -4.29
CA LYS A 166 -13.19 -13.80 -4.19
C LYS A 166 -12.54 -14.29 -5.48
N SER A 167 -13.12 -13.97 -6.65
CA SER A 167 -12.58 -14.37 -7.94
C SER A 167 -11.25 -13.68 -8.28
N GLY A 168 -11.08 -12.41 -7.87
CA GLY A 168 -9.85 -11.65 -8.12
C GLY A 168 -8.68 -12.00 -7.20
N LYS A 169 -8.96 -12.42 -5.96
CA LYS A 169 -7.92 -12.64 -4.92
C LYS A 169 -6.87 -13.68 -5.32
N ASN A 170 -7.22 -14.67 -6.13
CA ASN A 170 -6.32 -15.75 -6.55
C ASN A 170 -5.56 -15.45 -7.87
N ILE A 171 -5.86 -14.35 -8.55
CA ILE A 171 -5.18 -13.97 -9.79
C ILE A 171 -3.88 -13.25 -9.45
N LYS A 172 -2.74 -13.81 -9.87
CA LYS A 172 -1.43 -13.21 -9.66
C LYS A 172 -1.35 -11.84 -10.35
N GLY A 173 -0.91 -10.83 -9.62
CA GLY A 173 -0.76 -9.47 -10.13
C GLY A 173 -2.05 -8.63 -10.11
N LEU A 174 -3.21 -9.22 -9.80
CA LEU A 174 -4.46 -8.46 -9.68
C LEU A 174 -4.71 -8.02 -8.24
N ASN A 175 -4.86 -6.72 -8.05
CA ASN A 175 -5.36 -6.12 -6.81
C ASN A 175 -6.73 -5.50 -7.06
N VAL A 176 -7.69 -5.82 -6.22
CA VAL A 176 -9.05 -5.26 -6.31
C VAL A 176 -9.24 -4.28 -5.16
N SER A 177 -9.63 -3.06 -5.48
CA SER A 177 -9.87 -1.98 -4.51
C SER A 177 -11.22 -1.31 -4.75
N LEU A 178 -11.76 -0.67 -3.72
CA LEU A 178 -12.97 0.13 -3.83
C LEU A 178 -12.61 1.58 -4.11
N SER A 179 -13.46 2.28 -4.86
CA SER A 179 -13.27 3.72 -5.16
C SER A 179 -13.12 4.58 -3.91
N GLU A 180 -13.75 4.20 -2.80
CA GLU A 180 -13.68 4.91 -1.51
C GLU A 180 -12.35 4.70 -0.78
N ASN A 181 -11.80 3.49 -0.86
CA ASN A 181 -10.59 3.06 -0.14
C ASN A 181 -9.31 3.21 -0.96
N LEU A 182 -9.46 3.62 -2.21
CA LEU A 182 -8.33 3.77 -3.13
C LEU A 182 -7.31 4.76 -2.57
N ASN A 183 -6.05 4.33 -2.53
CA ASN A 183 -4.95 5.14 -2.02
C ASN A 183 -3.86 5.37 -3.09
N THR A 184 -3.06 6.41 -2.89
CA THR A 184 -1.99 6.81 -3.80
C THR A 184 -0.96 5.70 -4.02
N PHE A 185 -0.64 4.92 -2.98
CA PHE A 185 0.36 3.86 -3.07
C PHE A 185 -0.09 2.72 -3.99
N GLU A 186 -1.36 2.31 -3.92
CA GLU A 186 -1.92 1.28 -4.79
C GLU A 186 -1.90 1.72 -6.26
N VAL A 187 -2.29 2.97 -6.53
CA VAL A 187 -2.26 3.54 -7.88
C VAL A 187 -0.84 3.57 -8.45
N LEU A 188 0.15 3.97 -7.65
CA LEU A 188 1.56 4.03 -8.09
C LEU A 188 2.16 2.63 -8.29
N ARG A 189 1.81 1.66 -7.43
CA ARG A 189 2.34 0.30 -7.48
C ARG A 189 1.82 -0.48 -8.69
N ALA A 190 0.59 -0.21 -9.12
CA ALA A 190 0.01 -0.87 -10.27
C ALA A 190 0.70 -0.42 -11.57
N ASP A 191 0.94 -1.35 -12.49
CA ASP A 191 1.40 -1.03 -13.84
C ASP A 191 0.23 -0.48 -14.66
N LYS A 192 -0.93 -1.12 -14.56
CA LYS A 192 -2.18 -0.70 -15.21
C LYS A 192 -3.30 -0.54 -14.20
N VAL A 193 -4.16 0.45 -14.40
CA VAL A 193 -5.34 0.68 -13.57
C VAL A 193 -6.60 0.52 -14.41
N LEU A 194 -7.46 -0.40 -14.00
CA LEU A 194 -8.74 -0.67 -14.63
C LEU A 194 -9.85 -0.11 -13.75
N PHE A 195 -10.59 0.86 -14.23
CA PHE A 195 -11.76 1.41 -13.55
C PHE A 195 -13.05 0.82 -14.12
N LEU A 196 -14.00 0.50 -13.25
CA LEU A 196 -15.40 0.49 -13.68
C LEU A 196 -15.87 1.92 -13.91
N GLN A 197 -16.69 2.14 -14.93
CA GLN A 197 -17.16 3.50 -15.29
C GLN A 197 -17.76 4.23 -14.08
N GLU A 198 -18.64 3.58 -13.32
CA GLU A 198 -19.26 4.14 -12.11
C GLU A 198 -18.22 4.51 -11.02
N ALA A 199 -17.15 3.69 -10.89
CA ALA A 199 -16.09 3.96 -9.93
C ALA A 199 -15.29 5.22 -10.31
N LEU A 200 -15.02 5.40 -11.59
CA LEU A 200 -14.35 6.59 -12.11
C LEU A 200 -15.19 7.85 -11.85
N GLU A 201 -16.50 7.79 -12.11
CA GLU A 201 -17.41 8.91 -11.85
C GLU A 201 -17.48 9.27 -10.36
N LYS A 202 -17.52 8.27 -9.46
CA LYS A 202 -17.47 8.52 -8.01
C LYS A 202 -16.18 9.24 -7.60
N ILE A 203 -15.03 8.85 -8.18
CA ILE A 203 -13.73 9.50 -7.91
C ILE A 203 -13.74 10.93 -8.46
N GLN A 204 -14.19 11.14 -9.68
CA GLN A 204 -14.27 12.48 -10.26
C GLN A 204 -15.15 13.41 -9.41
N LYS A 205 -16.35 12.99 -9.02
CA LYS A 205 -17.25 13.74 -8.13
C LYS A 205 -16.59 14.08 -6.79
N ARG A 206 -15.84 13.15 -6.20
CA ARG A 206 -15.16 13.34 -4.90
C ARG A 206 -14.06 14.38 -4.95
N TYR A 207 -13.36 14.52 -6.07
CA TYR A 207 -12.18 15.38 -6.20
C TYR A 207 -12.40 16.61 -7.09
N LYS A 208 -13.53 16.70 -7.81
CA LYS A 208 -13.92 17.87 -8.58
C LYS A 208 -14.14 19.08 -7.67
N GLY A 209 -13.48 20.19 -7.96
CA GLY A 209 -13.75 21.49 -7.31
C GLY A 209 -13.34 21.63 -5.84
N LYS A 210 -12.40 20.83 -5.35
CA LYS A 210 -11.91 20.97 -3.96
C LYS A 210 -10.42 21.29 -3.94
#